data_b5ef4f97acf4326d3137ca8940b4c164
#
_entry.id   b5ef4f97acf4326d3137ca8940b4c164
#
_cell.length_a   1.000
_cell.length_b   1.000
_cell.length_c   1.000
_cell.angle_alpha   90.00
_cell.angle_beta   90.00
_cell.angle_gamma   90.00
#
_symmetry.space_group_name_H-M   'P 1'
#
loop_
_entity.id
_entity.type
_entity.pdbx_description
1 polymer ?
#
loop_
_entity_poly.entity_id
_entity_poly.type
_entity_poly.pdbx_seq_one_letter_code
_entity_poly.pdbx_strand_id
1 'polypeptide(L)'
;MKYLSILLLFFLQASAQKTPFVWENANVYFLLTDRFHNGDTQNDVNYARTQTPGKLRGFEGGDLRGLIKKIDEGYFDKLGVTAIWFTPVVEQIHEGTDEGTGLSYGFHGYWTRDWTKLDPNFGSDADLAELVAKAHAKGIRIILDGVINHTGPVTEKDSVWPESWVRTEPQCTYQSYETTIPCTLVKNLPDIKTESETDVALPEFLVTKWKAEGRYEKEVKELDAFFKRTGYPRAPKYYIIKWLTDFITDYGIDGYRADTVKHTEESVWLEFKKQCDYAFEQWKKKNPEKVLDNNPFYTVGEVYNYNISAGKEFDFGDRKVDYFANGFKSLINFEFKWNAKDSYEAVFSRYSDILNNQLEGFTVLNYLSSHDDGQPFDPDRKQGRKAANMLLLSPGQSQIYYGDESNRPLVIEGTQGDATLRSVMNWDDINSSPAVQRHLEHWQKLGQFRKRHPAIGAGIHRQISASPYVFSRGYKNGKYLDRVVIGLEMPIGRKELDVSSVFAEGTILRDAYSGKQTTVVNGSAVINSGFDTVLLEMTK
;
A
#
# COMPACT_ATOMS: atom_id res chain seq x y z
N MET A 1 71.60 3.23 -20.25
CA MET A 1 70.53 2.66 -19.44
C MET A 1 69.37 3.65 -19.44
N LYS A 2 68.30 3.33 -20.18
CA LYS A 2 67.07 4.16 -20.24
C LYS A 2 66.06 3.54 -19.28
N TYR A 3 65.66 4.26 -18.26
CA TYR A 3 64.59 3.84 -17.37
C TYR A 3 63.22 4.15 -18.01
N LEU A 4 62.46 3.10 -18.28
CA LEU A 4 61.09 3.19 -18.77
C LEU A 4 60.17 3.19 -17.54
N SER A 5 59.64 4.34 -17.18
CA SER A 5 58.63 4.47 -16.11
C SER A 5 57.25 4.05 -16.64
N ILE A 6 56.78 2.88 -16.24
CA ILE A 6 55.39 2.42 -16.50
C ILE A 6 54.47 3.12 -15.53
N LEU A 7 53.66 4.05 -16.03
CA LEU A 7 52.57 4.69 -15.27
C LEU A 7 51.37 3.70 -15.25
N LEU A 8 51.16 3.02 -14.13
CA LEU A 8 50.00 2.17 -13.91
C LEU A 8 48.80 3.08 -13.61
N LEU A 9 47.95 3.33 -14.60
CA LEU A 9 46.64 3.95 -14.42
C LEU A 9 45.69 2.95 -13.76
N PHE A 10 45.49 3.06 -12.46
CA PHE A 10 44.39 2.39 -11.77
C PHE A 10 43.06 3.02 -12.19
N PHE A 11 42.36 2.38 -13.11
CA PHE A 11 40.93 2.65 -13.32
C PHE A 11 40.18 2.12 -12.09
N LEU A 12 39.85 3.00 -11.15
CA LEU A 12 38.81 2.72 -10.16
C LEU A 12 37.50 2.58 -10.93
N GLN A 13 37.10 1.35 -11.23
CA GLN A 13 35.72 1.08 -11.61
C GLN A 13 34.86 1.41 -10.38
N ALA A 14 34.25 2.59 -10.38
CA ALA A 14 33.17 2.90 -9.48
C ALA A 14 32.01 1.96 -9.84
N SER A 15 31.87 0.86 -9.12
CA SER A 15 30.67 0.02 -9.23
C SER A 15 29.49 0.91 -8.91
N ALA A 16 28.56 1.07 -9.85
CA ALA A 16 27.34 1.82 -9.62
C ALA A 16 26.62 1.24 -8.39
N GLN A 17 26.54 1.99 -7.31
CA GLN A 17 25.94 1.54 -6.06
C GLN A 17 24.46 1.24 -6.33
N LYS A 18 24.00 0.03 -5.99
CA LYS A 18 22.60 -0.39 -6.16
C LYS A 18 21.70 0.58 -5.37
N THR A 19 20.64 1.10 -6.01
CA THR A 19 19.64 1.92 -5.34
C THR A 19 19.00 1.12 -4.19
N PRO A 20 19.09 1.60 -2.93
CA PRO A 20 18.45 0.93 -1.82
C PRO A 20 16.93 1.10 -1.89
N PHE A 21 16.20 0.06 -1.50
CA PHE A 21 14.79 0.22 -1.23
C PHE A 21 14.60 0.77 0.19
N VAL A 22 13.79 1.81 0.31
CA VAL A 22 13.37 2.39 1.59
C VAL A 22 11.85 2.59 1.57
N TRP A 23 11.18 2.19 2.65
CA TRP A 23 9.73 2.29 2.73
C TRP A 23 9.23 3.74 2.60
N GLU A 24 9.98 4.71 3.08
CA GLU A 24 9.65 6.14 2.97
C GLU A 24 9.48 6.62 1.53
N ASN A 25 10.09 5.91 0.56
CA ASN A 25 9.96 6.21 -0.87
C ASN A 25 9.07 5.24 -1.62
N ALA A 26 8.44 4.27 -0.94
CA ALA A 26 7.68 3.23 -1.63
C ALA A 26 6.58 3.84 -2.52
N ASN A 27 6.45 3.26 -3.72
CA ASN A 27 5.34 3.49 -4.63
C ASN A 27 4.43 2.26 -4.54
N VAL A 28 3.38 2.38 -3.73
CA VAL A 28 2.43 1.32 -3.41
C VAL A 28 1.28 1.36 -4.41
N TYR A 29 1.01 0.25 -5.07
CA TYR A 29 -0.18 0.10 -5.91
C TYR A 29 -1.25 -0.64 -5.11
N PHE A 30 -2.36 0.04 -4.81
CA PHE A 30 -3.50 -0.51 -4.09
C PHE A 30 -4.62 -0.90 -5.04
N LEU A 31 -5.16 -2.10 -4.88
CA LEU A 31 -6.25 -2.60 -5.70
C LEU A 31 -7.25 -3.47 -4.91
N LEU A 32 -8.50 -3.52 -5.40
CA LEU A 32 -9.44 -4.57 -5.01
C LEU A 32 -9.20 -5.79 -5.88
N THR A 33 -8.92 -6.93 -5.24
CA THR A 33 -8.63 -8.20 -5.93
C THR A 33 -9.71 -8.53 -6.95
N ASP A 34 -10.98 -8.48 -6.51
CA ASP A 34 -12.15 -8.79 -7.34
C ASP A 34 -12.36 -7.85 -8.55
N ARG A 35 -11.79 -6.64 -8.51
CA ARG A 35 -12.06 -5.57 -9.50
C ARG A 35 -10.93 -5.36 -10.50
N PHE A 36 -9.76 -5.93 -10.23
CA PHE A 36 -8.57 -5.59 -10.99
C PHE A 36 -8.49 -6.34 -12.32
N HIS A 37 -8.46 -7.67 -12.29
CA HIS A 37 -8.39 -8.49 -13.51
C HIS A 37 -8.83 -9.92 -13.21
N ASN A 38 -9.77 -10.43 -14.02
CA ASN A 38 -10.16 -11.83 -13.99
C ASN A 38 -9.11 -12.67 -14.75
N GLY A 39 -8.44 -13.56 -14.06
CA GLY A 39 -7.42 -14.45 -14.61
C GLY A 39 -7.88 -15.90 -14.76
N ASP A 40 -8.89 -16.31 -13.98
CA ASP A 40 -9.49 -17.64 -13.98
C ASP A 40 -11.00 -17.57 -13.86
N THR A 41 -11.71 -17.65 -14.96
CA THR A 41 -13.19 -17.59 -14.99
C THR A 41 -13.88 -18.80 -14.36
N GLN A 42 -13.13 -19.84 -13.97
CA GLN A 42 -13.71 -21.02 -13.32
C GLN A 42 -13.97 -20.80 -11.83
N ASN A 43 -13.35 -19.78 -11.24
CA ASN A 43 -13.49 -19.43 -9.83
C ASN A 43 -14.50 -18.30 -9.56
N ASP A 44 -15.19 -17.77 -10.57
CA ASP A 44 -16.08 -16.61 -10.46
C ASP A 44 -17.27 -16.84 -9.50
N VAL A 45 -17.75 -18.08 -9.37
CA VAL A 45 -18.90 -18.42 -8.55
C VAL A 45 -18.59 -19.56 -7.58
N ASN A 46 -18.58 -19.26 -6.27
CA ASN A 46 -18.40 -20.23 -5.21
C ASN A 46 -19.46 -20.06 -4.12
N TYR A 47 -19.58 -21.03 -3.24
CA TYR A 47 -20.51 -21.04 -2.09
C TYR A 47 -21.98 -20.75 -2.45
N ALA A 48 -22.38 -21.02 -3.69
CA ALA A 48 -23.70 -20.68 -4.23
C ALA A 48 -24.07 -19.18 -4.07
N ARG A 49 -23.12 -18.29 -4.27
CA ARG A 49 -23.31 -16.84 -4.32
C ARG A 49 -23.92 -16.43 -5.66
N THR A 50 -25.20 -16.77 -5.87
CA THR A 50 -25.88 -16.64 -7.16
C THR A 50 -27.07 -15.67 -7.17
N GLN A 51 -27.40 -15.06 -6.02
CA GLN A 51 -28.45 -14.03 -5.98
C GLN A 51 -27.96 -12.76 -6.68
N THR A 52 -28.85 -12.06 -7.36
CA THR A 52 -28.52 -10.82 -8.06
C THR A 52 -28.16 -9.72 -7.07
N PRO A 53 -26.92 -9.22 -7.05
CA PRO A 53 -26.50 -8.16 -6.16
C PRO A 53 -26.98 -6.79 -6.66
N GLY A 54 -26.87 -5.79 -5.79
CA GLY A 54 -26.90 -4.40 -6.19
C GLY A 54 -25.76 -4.06 -7.17
N LYS A 55 -25.87 -2.94 -7.88
CA LYS A 55 -24.85 -2.55 -8.88
C LYS A 55 -23.47 -2.37 -8.23
N LEU A 56 -22.47 -3.08 -8.76
CA LEU A 56 -21.10 -3.15 -8.25
C LEU A 56 -20.99 -3.67 -6.79
N ARG A 57 -21.96 -4.49 -6.34
CA ARG A 57 -21.98 -5.07 -4.99
C ARG A 57 -21.83 -6.60 -5.00
N GLY A 58 -21.61 -7.20 -6.16
CA GLY A 58 -21.30 -8.61 -6.34
C GLY A 58 -19.82 -8.86 -6.65
N PHE A 59 -19.46 -10.11 -6.80
CA PHE A 59 -18.19 -10.50 -7.38
C PHE A 59 -18.19 -10.22 -8.89
N GLU A 60 -17.09 -9.66 -9.38
CA GLU A 60 -16.85 -9.35 -10.81
C GLU A 60 -15.73 -10.25 -11.39
N GLY A 61 -15.20 -11.17 -10.59
CA GLY A 61 -14.31 -12.24 -11.00
C GLY A 61 -12.81 -11.91 -11.00
N GLY A 62 -12.39 -10.74 -10.53
CA GLY A 62 -10.97 -10.46 -10.36
C GLY A 62 -10.32 -11.35 -9.30
N ASP A 63 -9.09 -11.82 -9.55
CA ASP A 63 -8.44 -12.85 -8.75
C ASP A 63 -6.90 -12.75 -8.73
N LEU A 64 -6.25 -13.63 -7.93
CA LEU A 64 -4.79 -13.69 -7.84
C LEU A 64 -4.14 -14.08 -9.19
N ARG A 65 -4.81 -14.89 -10.02
CA ARG A 65 -4.30 -15.26 -11.36
C ARG A 65 -4.26 -14.04 -12.26
N GLY A 66 -5.24 -13.14 -12.16
CA GLY A 66 -5.25 -11.87 -12.86
C GLY A 66 -4.11 -10.94 -12.44
N LEU A 67 -3.80 -10.88 -11.13
CA LEU A 67 -2.65 -10.14 -10.64
C LEU A 67 -1.34 -10.73 -11.18
N ILE A 68 -1.17 -12.05 -11.12
CA ILE A 68 0.00 -12.77 -11.67
C ILE A 68 0.21 -12.41 -13.13
N LYS A 69 -0.85 -12.44 -13.93
CA LYS A 69 -0.80 -12.09 -15.35
C LYS A 69 -0.28 -10.66 -15.56
N LYS A 70 -0.73 -9.70 -14.76
CA LYS A 70 -0.29 -8.30 -14.86
C LYS A 70 1.14 -8.08 -14.36
N ILE A 71 1.62 -8.87 -13.40
CA ILE A 71 3.03 -8.92 -13.01
C ILE A 71 3.88 -9.44 -14.18
N ASP A 72 3.47 -10.53 -14.83
CA ASP A 72 4.18 -11.12 -15.97
C ASP A 72 4.24 -10.18 -17.18
N GLU A 73 3.17 -9.45 -17.46
CA GLU A 73 3.10 -8.42 -18.51
C GLU A 73 3.98 -7.18 -18.22
N GLY A 74 4.52 -7.08 -16.99
CA GLY A 74 5.34 -5.97 -16.54
C GLY A 74 4.57 -4.67 -16.31
N TYR A 75 3.25 -4.75 -16.07
CA TYR A 75 2.42 -3.57 -15.85
C TYR A 75 2.89 -2.73 -14.67
N PHE A 76 3.11 -3.37 -13.54
CA PHE A 76 3.59 -2.72 -12.31
C PHE A 76 5.04 -2.23 -12.45
N ASP A 77 5.89 -2.98 -13.15
CA ASP A 77 7.26 -2.54 -13.44
C ASP A 77 7.29 -1.23 -14.21
N LYS A 78 6.48 -1.12 -15.28
CA LYS A 78 6.39 0.10 -16.10
C LYS A 78 5.90 1.30 -15.31
N LEU A 79 5.01 1.11 -14.32
CA LEU A 79 4.54 2.15 -13.41
C LEU A 79 5.55 2.52 -12.31
N GLY A 80 6.67 1.80 -12.21
CA GLY A 80 7.64 2.03 -11.14
C GLY A 80 7.13 1.62 -9.77
N VAL A 81 6.16 0.71 -9.70
CA VAL A 81 5.62 0.14 -8.45
C VAL A 81 6.72 -0.62 -7.72
N THR A 82 6.77 -0.45 -6.41
CA THR A 82 7.73 -1.12 -5.52
C THR A 82 7.07 -2.01 -4.47
N ALA A 83 5.76 -1.83 -4.27
CA ALA A 83 4.93 -2.71 -3.45
C ALA A 83 3.51 -2.77 -4.01
N ILE A 84 2.85 -3.92 -3.89
CA ILE A 84 1.44 -4.12 -4.23
C ILE A 84 0.70 -4.42 -2.94
N TRP A 85 -0.35 -3.66 -2.67
CA TRP A 85 -1.33 -3.93 -1.63
C TRP A 85 -2.66 -4.27 -2.29
N PHE A 86 -3.26 -5.39 -1.89
CA PHE A 86 -4.59 -5.79 -2.34
C PHE A 86 -5.49 -6.13 -1.15
N THR A 87 -6.81 -6.00 -1.37
CA THR A 87 -7.83 -6.26 -0.35
C THR A 87 -7.75 -7.67 0.20
N PRO A 88 -8.29 -7.94 1.42
CA PRO A 88 -8.17 -9.25 2.06
C PRO A 88 -8.67 -10.37 1.14
N VAL A 89 -7.96 -11.49 1.13
CA VAL A 89 -8.27 -12.65 0.27
C VAL A 89 -8.67 -13.89 1.07
N VAL A 90 -8.80 -13.77 2.38
CA VAL A 90 -9.30 -14.84 3.25
C VAL A 90 -10.78 -15.12 2.98
N GLU A 91 -11.26 -16.28 3.41
CA GLU A 91 -12.64 -16.73 3.17
C GLU A 91 -13.65 -15.73 3.73
N GLN A 92 -14.54 -15.27 2.88
CA GLN A 92 -15.61 -14.34 3.19
C GLN A 92 -16.91 -15.07 3.50
N ILE A 93 -17.89 -14.37 4.09
CA ILE A 93 -19.23 -14.92 4.31
C ILE A 93 -19.80 -15.52 3.02
N HIS A 94 -20.60 -16.58 3.18
CA HIS A 94 -21.12 -17.35 2.05
C HIS A 94 -22.38 -16.74 1.44
N GLU A 95 -23.10 -15.90 2.17
CA GLU A 95 -24.32 -15.25 1.71
C GLU A 95 -24.15 -13.74 1.60
N GLY A 96 -24.98 -13.10 0.82
CA GLY A 96 -25.03 -11.63 0.75
C GLY A 96 -25.90 -11.04 1.86
N THR A 97 -25.66 -9.78 2.19
CA THR A 97 -26.50 -8.99 3.09
C THR A 97 -26.86 -7.65 2.48
N ASP A 98 -28.00 -7.08 2.86
CA ASP A 98 -28.40 -5.74 2.42
C ASP A 98 -28.19 -4.76 3.57
N GLU A 99 -27.27 -3.82 3.38
CA GLU A 99 -26.97 -2.74 4.32
C GLU A 99 -27.78 -1.46 4.02
N GLY A 100 -28.87 -1.55 3.28
CA GLY A 100 -29.69 -0.43 2.84
C GLY A 100 -29.30 0.16 1.48
N THR A 101 -28.37 -0.52 0.79
CA THR A 101 -27.83 -0.10 -0.52
C THR A 101 -27.97 -1.19 -1.58
N GLY A 102 -28.77 -2.22 -1.31
CA GLY A 102 -28.93 -3.43 -2.11
C GLY A 102 -28.06 -4.59 -1.64
N LEU A 103 -28.41 -5.80 -2.07
CA LEU A 103 -27.68 -7.02 -1.72
C LEU A 103 -26.20 -6.89 -2.06
N SER A 104 -25.35 -7.09 -1.07
CA SER A 104 -23.89 -7.01 -1.18
C SER A 104 -23.25 -8.33 -0.76
N TYR A 105 -22.27 -8.80 -1.50
CA TYR A 105 -21.39 -9.91 -1.12
C TYR A 105 -20.05 -9.40 -0.57
N GLY A 106 -19.27 -10.28 0.04
CA GLY A 106 -17.93 -9.97 0.58
C GLY A 106 -16.84 -9.80 -0.47
N PHE A 107 -17.15 -9.34 -1.68
CA PHE A 107 -16.20 -9.16 -2.79
C PHE A 107 -15.01 -8.25 -2.46
N HIS A 108 -15.20 -7.36 -1.51
CA HIS A 108 -14.19 -6.42 -1.05
C HIS A 108 -13.19 -7.04 -0.06
N GLY A 109 -13.48 -8.22 0.51
CA GLY A 109 -12.57 -8.94 1.38
C GLY A 109 -12.67 -8.64 2.88
N TYR A 110 -13.50 -7.67 3.30
CA TYR A 110 -13.58 -7.23 4.71
C TYR A 110 -14.66 -7.95 5.53
N TRP A 111 -15.33 -8.95 5.00
CA TRP A 111 -16.35 -9.74 5.69
C TRP A 111 -15.86 -11.16 5.99
N THR A 112 -14.79 -11.24 6.76
CA THR A 112 -14.09 -12.49 7.06
C THR A 112 -14.97 -13.49 7.81
N ARG A 113 -15.02 -14.71 7.29
CA ARG A 113 -15.60 -15.90 7.93
C ARG A 113 -14.51 -16.81 8.52
N ASP A 114 -13.41 -17.01 7.79
CA ASP A 114 -12.30 -17.88 8.19
C ASP A 114 -10.96 -17.25 7.76
N TRP A 115 -10.12 -16.88 8.73
CA TRP A 115 -8.78 -16.33 8.48
C TRP A 115 -7.76 -17.36 8.01
N THR A 116 -8.08 -18.67 8.14
CA THR A 116 -7.13 -19.76 7.89
C THR A 116 -7.20 -20.33 6.47
N LYS A 117 -8.03 -19.75 5.60
CA LYS A 117 -8.26 -20.22 4.23
C LYS A 117 -8.47 -19.05 3.28
N LEU A 118 -7.98 -19.16 2.06
CA LEU A 118 -8.32 -18.22 1.00
C LEU A 118 -9.76 -18.45 0.50
N ASP A 119 -10.44 -17.37 0.14
CA ASP A 119 -11.73 -17.45 -0.56
C ASP A 119 -11.48 -17.96 -1.99
N PRO A 120 -12.14 -19.02 -2.42
CA PRO A 120 -11.91 -19.59 -3.74
C PRO A 120 -12.26 -18.63 -4.90
N ASN A 121 -13.08 -17.59 -4.68
CA ASN A 121 -13.29 -16.54 -5.67
C ASN A 121 -12.01 -15.71 -5.92
N PHE A 122 -11.11 -15.64 -4.95
CA PHE A 122 -9.85 -14.92 -5.12
C PHE A 122 -8.70 -15.82 -5.58
N GLY A 123 -8.81 -17.14 -5.42
CA GLY A 123 -7.79 -18.09 -5.84
C GLY A 123 -7.39 -19.10 -4.77
N SER A 124 -6.27 -19.76 -4.97
CA SER A 124 -5.73 -20.83 -4.12
C SER A 124 -4.44 -20.41 -3.39
N ASP A 125 -4.04 -21.23 -2.40
CA ASP A 125 -2.76 -21.10 -1.71
C ASP A 125 -1.57 -21.14 -2.68
N ALA A 126 -1.68 -21.96 -3.74
CA ALA A 126 -0.66 -22.04 -4.79
C ALA A 126 -0.57 -20.74 -5.62
N ASP A 127 -1.71 -20.09 -5.88
CA ASP A 127 -1.74 -18.80 -6.59
C ASP A 127 -1.10 -17.69 -5.77
N LEU A 128 -1.37 -17.65 -4.46
CA LEU A 128 -0.73 -16.67 -3.57
C LEU A 128 0.79 -16.89 -3.51
N ALA A 129 1.24 -18.14 -3.39
CA ALA A 129 2.66 -18.47 -3.38
C ALA A 129 3.35 -18.07 -4.70
N GLU A 130 2.71 -18.32 -5.85
CA GLU A 130 3.22 -17.92 -7.17
C GLU A 130 3.26 -16.41 -7.31
N LEU A 131 2.22 -15.70 -6.87
CA LEU A 131 2.13 -14.24 -6.90
C LEU A 131 3.29 -13.61 -6.13
N VAL A 132 3.52 -14.03 -4.88
CA VAL A 132 4.62 -13.51 -4.05
C VAL A 132 5.96 -13.79 -4.73
N ALA A 133 6.20 -15.01 -5.21
CA ALA A 133 7.45 -15.38 -5.86
C ALA A 133 7.73 -14.52 -7.11
N LYS A 134 6.72 -14.28 -7.95
CA LYS A 134 6.85 -13.46 -9.17
C LYS A 134 7.03 -11.99 -8.87
N ALA A 135 6.31 -11.45 -7.87
CA ALA A 135 6.49 -10.07 -7.42
C ALA A 135 7.92 -9.86 -6.89
N HIS A 136 8.41 -10.76 -6.03
CA HIS A 136 9.77 -10.72 -5.50
C HIS A 136 10.84 -10.82 -6.59
N ALA A 137 10.64 -11.64 -7.61
CA ALA A 137 11.55 -11.71 -8.76
C ALA A 137 11.68 -10.38 -9.52
N LYS A 138 10.66 -9.51 -9.43
CA LYS A 138 10.65 -8.13 -9.96
C LYS A 138 11.12 -7.09 -8.92
N GLY A 139 11.44 -7.50 -7.69
CA GLY A 139 11.76 -6.59 -6.60
C GLY A 139 10.55 -5.81 -6.08
N ILE A 140 9.35 -6.32 -6.28
CA ILE A 140 8.08 -5.76 -5.80
C ILE A 140 7.69 -6.50 -4.52
N ARG A 141 7.38 -5.76 -3.44
CA ARG A 141 6.93 -6.30 -2.16
C ARG A 141 5.43 -6.54 -2.18
N ILE A 142 4.97 -7.50 -1.37
CA ILE A 142 3.55 -7.81 -1.21
C ILE A 142 3.09 -7.38 0.18
N ILE A 143 2.05 -6.57 0.20
CA ILE A 143 1.35 -6.12 1.40
C ILE A 143 -0.05 -6.75 1.36
N LEU A 144 -0.36 -7.60 2.34
CA LEU A 144 -1.71 -8.08 2.54
C LEU A 144 -2.52 -7.10 3.40
N ASP A 145 -3.83 -7.25 3.36
CA ASP A 145 -4.74 -6.52 4.23
C ASP A 145 -5.14 -7.41 5.42
N GLY A 146 -5.01 -6.90 6.64
CA GLY A 146 -5.27 -7.64 7.87
C GLY A 146 -6.42 -7.05 8.66
N VAL A 147 -7.50 -7.81 8.78
CA VAL A 147 -8.68 -7.45 9.58
C VAL A 147 -8.61 -8.19 10.91
N ILE A 148 -8.53 -7.45 12.03
CA ILE A 148 -8.54 -8.01 13.39
C ILE A 148 -9.82 -7.64 14.12
N ASN A 149 -10.38 -6.47 13.83
CA ASN A 149 -11.44 -5.83 14.59
C ASN A 149 -12.79 -6.58 14.55
N HIS A 150 -13.16 -7.20 13.43
CA HIS A 150 -14.52 -7.71 13.22
C HIS A 150 -14.56 -8.98 12.37
N THR A 151 -15.67 -9.70 12.48
CA THR A 151 -16.05 -10.79 11.56
C THR A 151 -16.98 -10.25 10.47
N GLY A 152 -17.26 -11.04 9.45
CA GLY A 152 -18.31 -10.70 8.49
C GLY A 152 -19.71 -10.66 9.12
N PRO A 153 -20.69 -10.04 8.43
CA PRO A 153 -22.09 -10.01 8.82
C PRO A 153 -22.68 -11.38 9.08
N VAL A 154 -23.66 -11.43 9.98
CA VAL A 154 -24.47 -12.61 10.26
C VAL A 154 -25.53 -12.74 9.19
N THR A 155 -25.63 -13.94 8.58
CA THR A 155 -26.64 -14.31 7.58
C THR A 155 -27.28 -15.66 7.93
N GLU A 156 -28.19 -16.16 7.11
CA GLU A 156 -28.75 -17.50 7.31
C GLU A 156 -27.69 -18.62 7.17
N LYS A 157 -26.68 -18.40 6.33
CA LYS A 157 -25.56 -19.34 6.11
C LYS A 157 -24.36 -19.07 7.01
N ASP A 158 -24.25 -17.86 7.53
CA ASP A 158 -23.10 -17.39 8.28
C ASP A 158 -23.50 -17.04 9.71
N SER A 159 -23.47 -18.05 10.57
CA SER A 159 -23.82 -17.88 11.99
C SER A 159 -22.86 -16.93 12.69
N VAL A 160 -23.39 -16.19 13.66
CA VAL A 160 -22.56 -15.36 14.55
C VAL A 160 -21.53 -16.23 15.27
N TRP A 161 -20.34 -15.68 15.44
CA TRP A 161 -19.29 -16.29 16.25
C TRP A 161 -19.73 -16.38 17.73
N PRO A 162 -19.15 -17.28 18.55
CA PRO A 162 -19.52 -17.40 19.96
C PRO A 162 -19.40 -16.07 20.71
N GLU A 163 -20.29 -15.81 21.65
CA GLU A 163 -20.28 -14.60 22.48
C GLU A 163 -18.94 -14.39 23.23
N SER A 164 -18.22 -15.47 23.52
CA SER A 164 -16.88 -15.39 24.09
C SER A 164 -15.84 -14.78 23.13
N TRP A 165 -16.12 -14.73 21.83
CA TRP A 165 -15.25 -14.19 20.78
C TRP A 165 -15.65 -12.78 20.34
N VAL A 166 -16.96 -12.54 20.22
CA VAL A 166 -17.50 -11.32 19.61
C VAL A 166 -18.56 -10.66 20.48
N ARG A 167 -18.77 -9.38 20.25
CA ARG A 167 -19.95 -8.62 20.69
C ARG A 167 -20.75 -8.20 19.47
N THR A 168 -22.05 -8.06 19.61
CA THR A 168 -22.96 -7.56 18.58
C THR A 168 -23.59 -6.22 18.97
N GLU A 169 -23.29 -5.73 20.17
CA GLU A 169 -23.74 -4.47 20.77
C GLU A 169 -22.69 -3.96 21.78
N PRO A 170 -22.64 -2.67 22.13
CA PRO A 170 -23.35 -1.56 21.49
C PRO A 170 -22.71 -1.17 20.15
N GLN A 171 -23.45 -0.41 19.30
CA GLN A 171 -22.84 0.24 18.14
C GLN A 171 -22.03 1.47 18.57
N CYS A 172 -20.90 1.72 17.90
CA CYS A 172 -20.00 2.84 18.20
C CYS A 172 -20.68 4.19 17.98
N THR A 173 -20.34 5.17 18.85
CA THR A 173 -20.81 6.56 18.72
C THR A 173 -19.67 7.52 18.36
N TYR A 174 -18.42 7.06 18.39
CA TYR A 174 -17.22 7.80 17.94
C TYR A 174 -16.97 9.14 18.67
N GLN A 175 -17.39 9.26 19.92
CA GLN A 175 -17.26 10.50 20.70
C GLN A 175 -16.01 10.51 21.60
N SER A 176 -15.44 9.34 21.89
CA SER A 176 -14.30 9.15 22.76
C SER A 176 -13.61 7.84 22.42
N TYR A 177 -12.48 7.58 23.06
CA TYR A 177 -11.80 6.28 22.96
C TYR A 177 -12.73 5.11 23.34
N GLU A 178 -13.38 5.19 24.50
CA GLU A 178 -14.27 4.15 25.01
C GLU A 178 -15.52 3.91 24.13
N THR A 179 -15.93 4.91 23.35
CA THR A 179 -17.08 4.80 22.46
C THR A 179 -16.69 4.50 21.01
N THR A 180 -15.42 4.21 20.78
CA THR A 180 -14.84 3.91 19.47
C THR A 180 -14.30 2.47 19.39
N ILE A 181 -13.85 1.89 20.49
CA ILE A 181 -13.14 0.59 20.50
C ILE A 181 -14.06 -0.55 20.90
N PRO A 182 -14.61 -0.66 22.16
CA PRO A 182 -15.37 -1.86 22.55
C PRO A 182 -16.84 -1.79 22.04
N CYS A 183 -17.01 -1.67 20.73
CA CYS A 183 -18.32 -1.45 20.10
C CYS A 183 -18.32 -1.90 18.63
N THR A 184 -19.48 -2.22 18.07
CA THR A 184 -19.60 -2.58 16.65
C THR A 184 -19.54 -1.34 15.75
N LEU A 185 -18.75 -1.42 14.67
CA LEU A 185 -18.62 -0.33 13.68
C LEU A 185 -19.95 0.07 13.07
N VAL A 186 -20.69 -0.92 12.60
CA VAL A 186 -22.01 -0.78 12.01
C VAL A 186 -22.91 -1.90 12.48
N LYS A 187 -24.21 -1.77 12.24
CA LYS A 187 -25.18 -2.81 12.54
C LYS A 187 -24.83 -4.11 11.78
N ASN A 188 -24.99 -5.24 12.45
CA ASN A 188 -24.73 -6.57 11.90
C ASN A 188 -23.27 -6.82 11.47
N LEU A 189 -22.30 -6.15 12.09
CA LEU A 189 -20.88 -6.42 11.91
C LEU A 189 -20.28 -6.78 13.29
N PRO A 190 -20.27 -8.06 13.68
CA PRO A 190 -19.81 -8.46 15.01
C PRO A 190 -18.35 -8.08 15.26
N ASP A 191 -18.12 -7.39 16.38
CA ASP A 191 -16.83 -6.89 16.82
C ASP A 191 -16.10 -7.95 17.64
N ILE A 192 -14.83 -8.20 17.34
CA ILE A 192 -13.96 -9.13 18.10
C ILE A 192 -13.63 -8.51 19.46
N LYS A 193 -13.78 -9.28 20.54
CA LYS A 193 -13.41 -8.86 21.90
C LYS A 193 -11.87 -8.81 22.04
N THR A 194 -11.27 -7.83 21.39
CA THR A 194 -9.80 -7.67 21.35
C THR A 194 -9.20 -7.29 22.69
N GLU A 195 -9.98 -6.70 23.58
CA GLU A 195 -9.59 -6.41 24.96
C GLU A 195 -9.49 -7.66 25.86
N SER A 196 -10.11 -8.78 25.44
CA SER A 196 -10.16 -9.99 26.26
C SER A 196 -8.79 -10.65 26.40
N GLU A 197 -8.49 -11.07 27.63
CA GLU A 197 -7.36 -11.94 27.98
C GLU A 197 -7.86 -13.33 28.50
N THR A 198 -9.13 -13.64 28.27
CA THR A 198 -9.75 -14.87 28.74
C THR A 198 -9.62 -15.96 27.68
N ASP A 199 -9.25 -17.16 28.12
CA ASP A 199 -9.18 -18.34 27.24
C ASP A 199 -10.57 -18.67 26.68
N VAL A 200 -10.63 -18.87 25.36
CA VAL A 200 -11.83 -19.27 24.64
C VAL A 200 -11.59 -20.55 23.85
N ALA A 201 -12.65 -21.36 23.69
CA ALA A 201 -12.61 -22.48 22.77
C ALA A 201 -12.70 -22.01 21.31
N LEU A 202 -12.15 -22.80 20.39
CA LEU A 202 -12.36 -22.58 18.95
C LEU A 202 -13.86 -22.67 18.62
N PRO A 203 -14.37 -21.82 17.72
CA PRO A 203 -15.75 -21.91 17.27
C PRO A 203 -16.07 -23.28 16.65
N GLU A 204 -17.20 -23.85 17.03
CA GLU A 204 -17.58 -25.23 16.63
C GLU A 204 -17.69 -25.37 15.10
N PHE A 205 -18.21 -24.34 14.42
CA PHE A 205 -18.32 -24.37 12.96
C PHE A 205 -16.92 -24.44 12.29
N LEU A 206 -15.92 -23.76 12.86
CA LEU A 206 -14.54 -23.75 12.35
C LEU A 206 -13.89 -25.12 12.57
N VAL A 207 -14.06 -25.70 13.76
CA VAL A 207 -13.60 -27.06 14.08
C VAL A 207 -14.23 -28.08 13.14
N THR A 208 -15.54 -27.99 12.91
CA THR A 208 -16.28 -28.88 12.01
C THR A 208 -15.76 -28.76 10.57
N LYS A 209 -15.56 -27.53 10.11
CA LYS A 209 -14.98 -27.24 8.78
C LYS A 209 -13.58 -27.84 8.66
N TRP A 210 -12.68 -27.59 9.61
CA TRP A 210 -11.31 -28.11 9.57
C TRP A 210 -11.24 -29.63 9.56
N LYS A 211 -12.17 -30.31 10.30
CA LYS A 211 -12.29 -31.78 10.27
C LYS A 211 -12.75 -32.28 8.90
N ALA A 212 -13.75 -31.63 8.32
CA ALA A 212 -14.24 -31.97 6.98
C ALA A 212 -13.17 -31.79 5.89
N GLU A 213 -12.31 -30.80 6.04
CA GLU A 213 -11.18 -30.51 5.13
C GLU A 213 -9.91 -31.34 5.45
N GLY A 214 -9.91 -32.13 6.52
CA GLY A 214 -8.77 -32.97 6.91
C GLY A 214 -7.57 -32.22 7.47
N ARG A 215 -7.70 -30.96 7.88
CA ARG A 215 -6.61 -30.12 8.39
C ARG A 215 -6.67 -29.84 9.91
N TYR A 216 -7.68 -30.33 10.61
CA TYR A 216 -7.89 -30.05 12.03
C TYR A 216 -6.65 -30.31 12.90
N GLU A 217 -6.03 -31.48 12.77
CA GLU A 217 -4.84 -31.85 13.56
C GLU A 217 -3.65 -30.92 13.30
N LYS A 218 -3.46 -30.49 12.05
CA LYS A 218 -2.42 -29.53 11.69
C LYS A 218 -2.67 -28.18 12.37
N GLU A 219 -3.88 -27.65 12.23
CA GLU A 219 -4.25 -26.34 12.77
C GLU A 219 -4.10 -26.30 14.30
N VAL A 220 -4.62 -27.32 15.00
CA VAL A 220 -4.51 -27.42 16.46
C VAL A 220 -3.05 -27.51 16.91
N LYS A 221 -2.23 -28.33 16.25
CA LYS A 221 -0.80 -28.47 16.55
C LYS A 221 -0.05 -27.14 16.40
N GLU A 222 -0.37 -26.38 15.35
CA GLU A 222 0.26 -25.07 15.09
C GLU A 222 -0.18 -24.03 16.13
N LEU A 223 -1.44 -24.02 16.50
CA LEU A 223 -1.96 -23.19 17.60
C LEU A 223 -1.27 -23.53 18.93
N ASP A 224 -1.17 -24.81 19.28
CA ASP A 224 -0.50 -25.26 20.51
C ASP A 224 0.96 -24.82 20.54
N ALA A 225 1.65 -24.92 19.42
CA ALA A 225 3.03 -24.47 19.29
C ALA A 225 3.16 -22.94 19.46
N PHE A 226 2.24 -22.17 18.87
CA PHE A 226 2.21 -20.73 19.01
C PHE A 226 1.97 -20.28 20.45
N PHE A 227 0.93 -20.78 21.10
CA PHE A 227 0.59 -20.44 22.49
C PHE A 227 1.67 -20.91 23.48
N LYS A 228 2.25 -22.09 23.26
CA LYS A 228 3.40 -22.55 24.07
C LYS A 228 4.63 -21.65 23.93
N ARG A 229 4.92 -21.16 22.71
CA ARG A 229 6.05 -20.28 22.44
C ARG A 229 5.86 -18.88 23.03
N THR A 230 4.67 -18.32 22.89
CA THR A 230 4.38 -16.94 23.29
C THR A 230 4.02 -16.79 24.76
N GLY A 231 3.41 -17.83 25.35
CA GLY A 231 2.82 -17.75 26.69
C GLY A 231 1.54 -16.91 26.75
N TYR A 232 0.97 -16.53 25.60
CA TYR A 232 -0.29 -15.79 25.57
C TYR A 232 -1.46 -16.66 26.02
N PRO A 233 -2.51 -16.06 26.61
CA PRO A 233 -3.78 -16.74 26.81
C PRO A 233 -4.42 -17.07 25.45
N ARG A 234 -5.31 -18.06 25.43
CA ARG A 234 -6.06 -18.41 24.22
C ARG A 234 -7.24 -17.45 23.98
N ALA A 235 -6.96 -16.16 24.00
CA ALA A 235 -7.96 -15.11 23.77
C ALA A 235 -8.14 -14.81 22.27
N PRO A 236 -9.30 -14.27 21.85
CA PRO A 236 -9.67 -14.10 20.44
C PRO A 236 -8.59 -13.45 19.58
N LYS A 237 -8.04 -12.32 20.04
CA LYS A 237 -7.01 -11.56 19.30
C LYS A 237 -5.77 -12.37 18.95
N TYR A 238 -5.33 -13.27 19.86
CA TYR A 238 -4.10 -14.03 19.66
C TYR A 238 -4.26 -15.17 18.66
N TYR A 239 -5.46 -15.73 18.53
CA TYR A 239 -5.76 -16.64 17.44
C TYR A 239 -5.67 -15.94 16.09
N ILE A 240 -6.29 -14.75 15.95
CA ILE A 240 -6.28 -13.98 14.71
C ILE A 240 -4.85 -13.53 14.37
N ILE A 241 -4.08 -13.05 15.35
CA ILE A 241 -2.66 -12.72 15.18
C ILE A 241 -1.88 -13.92 14.66
N LYS A 242 -2.09 -15.12 15.22
CA LYS A 242 -1.44 -16.34 14.75
C LYS A 242 -1.82 -16.63 13.30
N TRP A 243 -3.09 -16.62 12.95
CA TRP A 243 -3.55 -16.91 11.60
C TRP A 243 -3.04 -15.89 10.57
N LEU A 244 -2.98 -14.61 10.90
CA LEU A 244 -2.37 -13.61 10.02
C LEU A 244 -0.85 -13.82 9.88
N THR A 245 -0.15 -14.22 10.94
CA THR A 245 1.31 -14.48 10.83
C THR A 245 1.65 -15.76 10.06
N ASP A 246 0.70 -16.67 9.86
CA ASP A 246 0.91 -17.83 9.00
C ASP A 246 1.15 -17.43 7.54
N PHE A 247 0.48 -16.40 7.03
CA PHE A 247 0.74 -15.88 5.68
C PHE A 247 2.19 -15.40 5.52
N ILE A 248 2.81 -14.90 6.59
CA ILE A 248 4.22 -14.51 6.59
C ILE A 248 5.12 -15.74 6.53
N THR A 249 4.86 -16.74 7.37
CA THR A 249 5.68 -17.96 7.46
C THR A 249 5.55 -18.84 6.22
N ASP A 250 4.39 -18.88 5.61
CA ASP A 250 4.10 -19.76 4.47
C ASP A 250 4.48 -19.12 3.13
N TYR A 251 4.22 -17.83 2.95
CA TYR A 251 4.39 -17.17 1.66
C TYR A 251 5.52 -16.12 1.62
N GLY A 252 5.92 -15.57 2.78
CA GLY A 252 6.96 -14.54 2.83
C GLY A 252 6.48 -13.17 2.35
N ILE A 253 5.23 -12.81 2.64
CA ILE A 253 4.74 -11.45 2.40
C ILE A 253 5.57 -10.44 3.19
N ASP A 254 5.65 -9.20 2.71
CA ASP A 254 6.57 -8.17 3.23
C ASP A 254 5.90 -7.21 4.21
N GLY A 255 4.58 -7.16 4.23
CA GLY A 255 3.86 -6.25 5.09
C GLY A 255 2.37 -6.53 5.23
N TYR A 256 1.77 -5.81 6.21
CA TYR A 256 0.34 -5.71 6.38
C TYR A 256 -0.14 -4.26 6.34
N ARG A 257 -1.21 -4.01 5.61
CA ARG A 257 -2.10 -2.88 5.91
C ARG A 257 -3.09 -3.39 6.95
N ALA A 258 -3.11 -2.74 8.10
CA ALA A 258 -4.06 -3.06 9.16
C ALA A 258 -5.33 -2.24 8.97
N ASP A 259 -6.44 -2.96 8.89
CA ASP A 259 -7.78 -2.40 8.76
C ASP A 259 -8.28 -1.85 10.10
N THR A 260 -9.08 -0.78 10.06
CA THR A 260 -9.83 -0.24 11.22
C THR A 260 -9.02 -0.08 12.50
N VAL A 261 -7.76 0.40 12.40
CA VAL A 261 -6.76 0.41 13.49
C VAL A 261 -7.26 1.11 14.74
N LYS A 262 -7.97 2.24 14.61
CA LYS A 262 -8.47 3.01 15.75
C LYS A 262 -9.63 2.35 16.50
N HIS A 263 -10.13 1.23 16.00
CA HIS A 263 -11.24 0.46 16.60
C HIS A 263 -10.78 -0.78 17.37
N THR A 264 -9.46 -0.90 17.52
CA THR A 264 -8.80 -1.95 18.30
C THR A 264 -7.79 -1.29 19.23
N GLU A 265 -7.61 -1.82 20.44
CA GLU A 265 -6.66 -1.29 21.40
C GLU A 265 -5.25 -1.22 20.80
N GLU A 266 -4.55 -0.12 21.01
CA GLU A 266 -3.19 0.10 20.47
C GLU A 266 -2.19 -0.97 20.87
N SER A 267 -2.36 -1.57 22.05
CA SER A 267 -1.51 -2.67 22.54
C SER A 267 -1.61 -3.94 21.70
N VAL A 268 -2.77 -4.20 21.09
CA VAL A 268 -2.98 -5.35 20.19
C VAL A 268 -2.10 -5.22 18.95
N TRP A 269 -1.99 -4.02 18.41
CA TRP A 269 -1.13 -3.74 17.24
C TRP A 269 0.35 -3.90 17.56
N LEU A 270 0.77 -3.52 18.77
CA LEU A 270 2.15 -3.76 19.22
C LEU A 270 2.45 -5.26 19.29
N GLU A 271 1.54 -6.06 19.84
CA GLU A 271 1.70 -7.52 19.89
C GLU A 271 1.64 -8.14 18.47
N PHE A 272 0.73 -7.68 17.62
CA PHE A 272 0.68 -8.09 16.22
C PHE A 272 2.02 -7.84 15.51
N LYS A 273 2.56 -6.63 15.63
CA LYS A 273 3.87 -6.28 15.03
C LYS A 273 5.00 -7.18 15.52
N LYS A 274 5.06 -7.45 16.82
CA LYS A 274 6.07 -8.37 17.39
C LYS A 274 6.00 -9.76 16.77
N GLN A 275 4.78 -10.29 16.60
CA GLN A 275 4.60 -11.62 16.02
C GLN A 275 4.87 -11.63 14.51
N CYS A 276 4.53 -10.55 13.80
CA CYS A 276 4.89 -10.38 12.39
C CYS A 276 6.40 -10.33 12.19
N ASP A 277 7.12 -9.55 12.99
CA ASP A 277 8.59 -9.47 12.92
C ASP A 277 9.23 -10.84 13.19
N TYR A 278 8.75 -11.54 14.22
CA TYR A 278 9.23 -12.89 14.52
C TYR A 278 9.01 -13.85 13.34
N ALA A 279 7.79 -13.88 12.79
CA ALA A 279 7.45 -14.73 11.65
C ALA A 279 8.33 -14.42 10.42
N PHE A 280 8.52 -13.13 10.11
CA PHE A 280 9.31 -12.69 8.97
C PHE A 280 10.81 -13.01 9.12
N GLU A 281 11.36 -12.86 10.32
CA GLU A 281 12.71 -13.29 10.61
C GLU A 281 12.89 -14.81 10.45
N GLN A 282 11.91 -15.62 10.91
CA GLN A 282 11.95 -17.07 10.71
C GLN A 282 11.87 -17.42 9.22
N TRP A 283 10.98 -16.74 8.46
CA TRP A 283 10.88 -16.94 7.02
C TRP A 283 12.19 -16.57 6.30
N LYS A 284 12.80 -15.43 6.62
CA LYS A 284 14.11 -15.01 6.05
C LYS A 284 15.21 -16.03 6.33
N LYS A 285 15.27 -16.56 7.55
CA LYS A 285 16.26 -17.60 7.92
C LYS A 285 16.08 -18.90 7.13
N LYS A 286 14.84 -19.27 6.81
CA LYS A 286 14.51 -20.47 6.02
C LYS A 286 14.71 -20.28 4.52
N ASN A 287 14.62 -19.06 4.02
CA ASN A 287 14.61 -18.72 2.60
C ASN A 287 15.61 -17.58 2.27
N PRO A 288 16.91 -17.72 2.63
CA PRO A 288 17.87 -16.62 2.49
C PRO A 288 18.03 -16.14 1.04
N GLU A 289 17.79 -17.02 0.06
CA GLU A 289 17.86 -16.71 -1.38
C GLU A 289 16.68 -15.88 -1.89
N LYS A 290 15.58 -15.83 -1.14
CA LYS A 290 14.37 -15.07 -1.50
C LYS A 290 14.30 -13.70 -0.82
N VAL A 291 15.23 -13.41 0.09
CA VAL A 291 15.24 -12.15 0.85
C VAL A 291 15.58 -10.99 -0.07
N LEU A 292 14.68 -10.00 -0.17
CA LEU A 292 14.86 -8.82 -1.00
C LEU A 292 15.82 -7.80 -0.39
N ASP A 293 15.74 -7.61 0.93
CA ASP A 293 16.52 -6.65 1.72
C ASP A 293 16.48 -6.96 3.23
N ASN A 294 17.10 -6.10 4.03
CA ASN A 294 17.18 -6.24 5.48
C ASN A 294 16.11 -5.45 6.25
N ASN A 295 15.10 -4.88 5.56
CA ASN A 295 14.03 -4.18 6.24
C ASN A 295 13.26 -5.12 7.18
N PRO A 296 12.77 -4.62 8.35
CA PRO A 296 11.83 -5.36 9.17
C PRO A 296 10.50 -5.54 8.43
N PHE A 297 9.62 -6.37 8.96
CA PHE A 297 8.27 -6.52 8.43
C PHE A 297 7.54 -5.17 8.42
N TYR A 298 6.92 -4.83 7.30
CA TYR A 298 6.26 -3.54 7.13
C TYR A 298 4.82 -3.56 7.66
N THR A 299 4.43 -2.46 8.32
CA THR A 299 3.04 -2.25 8.77
C THR A 299 2.59 -0.84 8.45
N VAL A 300 1.43 -0.73 7.82
CA VAL A 300 0.74 0.54 7.61
C VAL A 300 -0.66 0.46 8.21
N GLY A 301 -1.03 1.46 9.02
CA GLY A 301 -2.30 1.48 9.73
C GLY A 301 -3.33 2.37 9.06
N GLU A 302 -4.56 1.86 8.92
CA GLU A 302 -5.72 2.70 8.66
C GLU A 302 -6.26 3.24 9.99
N VAL A 303 -5.74 4.38 10.40
CA VAL A 303 -6.33 5.19 11.46
C VAL A 303 -7.23 6.21 10.79
N TYR A 304 -8.51 5.87 10.61
CA TYR A 304 -9.46 6.69 9.83
C TYR A 304 -9.48 8.14 10.31
N ASN A 305 -9.28 9.09 9.38
CA ASN A 305 -9.08 10.53 9.61
C ASN A 305 -7.73 10.91 10.25
N TYR A 306 -6.72 10.04 10.26
CA TYR A 306 -5.38 10.49 10.63
C TYR A 306 -4.84 11.47 9.58
N ASN A 307 -4.26 12.56 10.07
CA ASN A 307 -3.70 13.64 9.26
C ASN A 307 -2.21 13.80 9.62
N ILE A 308 -1.34 13.91 8.63
CA ILE A 308 0.10 14.11 8.84
C ILE A 308 0.39 15.34 9.72
N SER A 309 -0.47 16.36 9.66
CA SER A 309 -0.37 17.58 10.48
C SER A 309 -0.55 17.33 11.98
N ALA A 310 -1.12 16.19 12.38
CA ALA A 310 -1.25 15.78 13.78
C ALA A 310 0.07 15.25 14.37
N GLY A 311 1.08 14.98 13.52
CA GLY A 311 2.33 14.36 13.96
C GLY A 311 2.11 12.91 14.37
N LYS A 312 2.67 12.49 15.52
CA LYS A 312 2.62 11.08 15.96
C LYS A 312 1.30 10.68 16.62
N GLU A 313 0.54 11.61 17.13
CA GLU A 313 -0.60 11.32 18.00
C GLU A 313 -1.94 11.47 17.26
N PHE A 314 -2.78 10.45 17.34
CA PHE A 314 -4.18 10.52 16.95
C PHE A 314 -5.02 10.93 18.17
N ASP A 315 -5.88 11.94 18.00
CA ASP A 315 -6.70 12.52 19.07
C ASP A 315 -8.13 11.98 19.02
N PHE A 316 -8.54 11.25 20.07
CA PHE A 316 -9.91 10.76 20.27
C PHE A 316 -10.84 11.80 20.94
N GLY A 317 -10.28 12.97 21.30
CA GLY A 317 -10.98 14.00 22.05
C GLY A 317 -10.76 13.90 23.56
N ASP A 318 -10.82 12.72 24.12
CA ASP A 318 -10.58 12.43 25.55
C ASP A 318 -9.17 11.88 25.82
N ARG A 319 -8.51 11.29 24.84
CA ARG A 319 -7.12 10.83 24.93
C ARG A 319 -6.44 10.83 23.56
N LYS A 320 -5.13 10.81 23.58
CA LYS A 320 -4.28 10.71 22.39
C LYS A 320 -3.53 9.38 22.35
N VAL A 321 -3.34 8.83 21.17
CA VAL A 321 -2.65 7.57 20.95
C VAL A 321 -1.57 7.74 19.88
N ASP A 322 -0.36 7.32 20.20
CA ASP A 322 0.76 7.21 19.24
C ASP A 322 0.78 5.79 18.65
N TYR A 323 0.17 5.63 17.48
CA TYR A 323 0.15 4.35 16.76
C TYR A 323 1.51 3.98 16.18
N PHE A 324 2.40 4.94 15.92
CA PHE A 324 3.77 4.63 15.48
C PHE A 324 4.55 3.92 16.60
N ALA A 325 4.41 4.37 17.84
CA ALA A 325 4.98 3.68 19.00
C ALA A 325 4.36 2.29 19.23
N ASN A 326 3.17 2.07 18.71
CA ASN A 326 2.43 0.81 18.81
C ASN A 326 2.55 -0.08 17.56
N GLY A 327 3.67 0.02 16.84
CA GLY A 327 4.08 -0.97 15.86
C GLY A 327 3.89 -0.58 14.41
N PHE A 328 3.39 0.61 14.11
CA PHE A 328 3.23 1.05 12.72
C PHE A 328 4.46 1.83 12.22
N LYS A 329 4.98 1.42 11.07
CA LYS A 329 5.99 2.17 10.32
C LYS A 329 5.35 3.36 9.59
N SER A 330 4.09 3.22 9.20
CA SER A 330 3.36 4.19 8.40
C SER A 330 1.89 4.24 8.82
N LEU A 331 1.26 5.41 8.63
CA LEU A 331 -0.20 5.55 8.69
C LEU A 331 -0.72 6.09 7.35
N ILE A 332 -1.94 5.70 6.96
CA ILE A 332 -2.64 6.27 5.80
C ILE A 332 -2.97 7.73 6.11
N ASN A 333 -2.58 8.64 5.21
CA ASN A 333 -2.71 10.08 5.39
C ASN A 333 -4.00 10.59 4.70
N PHE A 334 -5.06 10.75 5.46
CA PHE A 334 -6.36 11.22 4.96
C PHE A 334 -6.38 12.69 4.57
N GLU A 335 -5.42 13.48 5.02
CA GLU A 335 -5.30 14.90 4.70
C GLU A 335 -4.78 15.14 3.28
N PHE A 336 -4.01 14.20 2.70
CA PHE A 336 -3.28 14.43 1.46
C PHE A 336 -4.19 14.84 0.29
N LYS A 337 -5.32 14.18 0.11
CA LYS A 337 -6.30 14.49 -0.96
C LYS A 337 -6.82 15.93 -0.91
N TRP A 338 -6.88 16.53 0.27
CA TRP A 338 -7.26 17.94 0.46
C TRP A 338 -6.07 18.85 0.17
N ASN A 339 -4.90 18.54 0.71
CA ASN A 339 -3.68 19.30 0.51
C ASN A 339 -3.21 19.29 -0.95
N ALA A 340 -3.52 18.26 -1.71
CA ALA A 340 -3.22 18.21 -3.14
C ALA A 340 -3.89 19.30 -3.98
N LYS A 341 -4.86 20.04 -3.42
CA LYS A 341 -5.47 21.21 -4.04
C LYS A 341 -4.58 22.46 -3.97
N ASP A 342 -3.66 22.49 -3.00
CA ASP A 342 -2.71 23.58 -2.79
C ASP A 342 -1.61 23.61 -3.88
N SER A 343 -0.67 24.55 -3.75
CA SER A 343 0.53 24.58 -4.59
C SER A 343 1.49 23.44 -4.25
N TYR A 344 2.31 23.02 -5.20
CA TYR A 344 3.33 21.98 -4.98
C TYR A 344 4.26 22.35 -3.82
N GLU A 345 4.75 23.59 -3.78
CA GLU A 345 5.67 24.04 -2.72
C GLU A 345 5.03 23.98 -1.34
N ALA A 346 3.78 24.43 -1.20
CA ALA A 346 3.08 24.39 0.09
C ALA A 346 2.98 22.97 0.65
N VAL A 347 2.73 21.98 -0.20
CA VAL A 347 2.63 20.57 0.21
C VAL A 347 4.03 19.96 0.43
N PHE A 348 4.92 20.11 -0.55
CA PHE A 348 6.20 19.41 -0.55
C PHE A 348 7.14 19.90 0.57
N SER A 349 7.19 21.22 0.79
CA SER A 349 7.98 21.81 1.87
C SER A 349 7.47 21.38 3.24
N ARG A 350 6.14 21.51 3.49
CA ARG A 350 5.52 21.12 4.75
C ARG A 350 5.69 19.64 5.05
N TYR A 351 5.44 18.77 4.07
CA TYR A 351 5.54 17.32 4.25
C TYR A 351 6.99 16.89 4.51
N SER A 352 7.93 17.48 3.77
CA SER A 352 9.36 17.23 4.00
C SER A 352 9.77 17.65 5.42
N ASP A 353 9.30 18.80 5.90
CA ASP A 353 9.60 19.27 7.26
C ASP A 353 9.04 18.32 8.33
N ILE A 354 7.76 17.96 8.23
CA ILE A 354 7.13 17.04 9.20
C ILE A 354 7.82 15.68 9.22
N LEU A 355 8.09 15.10 8.04
CA LEU A 355 8.69 13.77 7.93
C LEU A 355 10.14 13.71 8.42
N ASN A 356 10.91 14.78 8.25
CA ASN A 356 12.30 14.82 8.67
C ASN A 356 12.50 15.32 10.14
N ASN A 357 11.44 15.80 10.79
CA ASN A 357 11.50 16.29 12.18
C ASN A 357 10.53 15.54 13.09
N GLN A 358 9.20 15.81 12.97
CA GLN A 358 8.21 15.24 13.89
C GLN A 358 8.03 13.73 13.72
N LEU A 359 8.11 13.24 12.46
CA LEU A 359 7.96 11.84 12.09
C LEU A 359 9.29 11.19 11.71
N GLU A 360 10.44 11.71 12.19
CA GLU A 360 11.74 11.11 11.90
C GLU A 360 11.74 9.60 12.24
N GLY A 361 12.16 8.78 11.28
CA GLY A 361 12.14 7.32 11.40
C GLY A 361 10.83 6.65 11.01
N PHE A 362 9.76 7.43 10.79
CA PHE A 362 8.45 6.97 10.33
C PHE A 362 8.07 7.60 9.00
N THR A 363 6.90 7.24 8.47
CA THR A 363 6.40 7.81 7.22
C THR A 363 4.88 7.80 7.18
N VAL A 364 4.30 8.32 6.10
CA VAL A 364 2.86 8.26 5.82
C VAL A 364 2.62 7.73 4.43
N LEU A 365 1.48 7.08 4.23
CA LEU A 365 1.00 6.62 2.93
C LEU A 365 -0.01 7.64 2.38
N ASN A 366 0.44 8.47 1.43
CA ASN A 366 -0.36 9.49 0.78
C ASN A 366 -1.25 8.89 -0.31
N TYR A 367 -2.51 9.31 -0.40
CA TYR A 367 -3.44 8.89 -1.45
C TYR A 367 -4.30 10.04 -1.96
N LEU A 368 -4.84 9.90 -3.16
CA LEU A 368 -5.77 10.86 -3.79
C LEU A 368 -7.18 10.31 -3.96
N SER A 369 -7.30 9.01 -4.08
CA SER A 369 -8.55 8.25 -4.10
C SER A 369 -8.36 6.89 -3.41
N SER A 370 -9.44 6.31 -2.92
CA SER A 370 -9.46 5.06 -2.16
C SER A 370 -10.77 4.33 -2.43
N HIS A 371 -10.92 3.12 -1.89
CA HIS A 371 -12.09 2.27 -2.10
C HIS A 371 -13.30 2.62 -1.21
N ASP A 372 -13.09 3.41 -0.16
CA ASP A 372 -14.08 3.75 0.88
C ASP A 372 -14.16 5.25 1.19
N ASP A 373 -13.39 6.07 0.50
CA ASP A 373 -13.38 7.52 0.68
C ASP A 373 -14.15 8.22 -0.43
N GLY A 374 -15.41 8.58 -0.15
CA GLY A 374 -16.33 9.21 -1.07
C GLY A 374 -15.95 10.63 -1.54
N GLN A 375 -14.79 11.17 -1.10
CA GLN A 375 -14.34 12.51 -1.43
C GLN A 375 -12.92 12.50 -2.04
N PRO A 376 -12.70 11.84 -3.18
CA PRO A 376 -11.41 11.82 -3.84
C PRO A 376 -10.98 13.20 -4.32
N PHE A 377 -9.68 13.39 -4.55
CA PHE A 377 -9.12 14.66 -5.06
C PHE A 377 -9.71 15.08 -6.41
N ASP A 378 -9.85 14.14 -7.34
CA ASP A 378 -10.29 14.39 -8.72
C ASP A 378 -11.38 13.38 -9.13
N PRO A 379 -12.63 13.54 -8.62
CA PRO A 379 -13.71 12.60 -8.90
C PRO A 379 -14.07 12.52 -10.38
N ASP A 380 -13.93 13.63 -11.11
CA ASP A 380 -14.27 13.75 -12.54
C ASP A 380 -13.12 13.40 -13.48
N ARG A 381 -11.94 13.05 -12.94
CA ARG A 381 -10.71 12.75 -13.71
C ARG A 381 -10.25 13.87 -14.64
N LYS A 382 -10.44 15.13 -14.24
CA LYS A 382 -10.05 16.33 -15.01
C LYS A 382 -8.66 16.87 -14.65
N GLN A 383 -8.09 16.46 -13.53
CA GLN A 383 -6.81 16.95 -12.99
C GLN A 383 -5.73 15.87 -12.94
N GLY A 384 -5.84 14.84 -13.77
CA GLY A 384 -4.99 13.65 -13.68
C GLY A 384 -3.48 13.93 -13.77
N ARG A 385 -3.06 14.99 -14.51
CA ARG A 385 -1.66 15.41 -14.56
C ARG A 385 -1.17 16.01 -13.23
N LYS A 386 -1.97 16.91 -12.62
CA LYS A 386 -1.69 17.46 -11.29
C LYS A 386 -1.71 16.34 -10.24
N ALA A 387 -2.66 15.40 -10.33
CA ALA A 387 -2.74 14.23 -9.46
C ALA A 387 -1.44 13.42 -9.47
N ALA A 388 -0.93 13.06 -10.65
CA ALA A 388 0.33 12.33 -10.81
C ALA A 388 1.52 13.08 -10.21
N ASN A 389 1.69 14.38 -10.57
CA ASN A 389 2.77 15.20 -10.06
C ASN A 389 2.74 15.31 -8.54
N MET A 390 1.54 15.57 -7.98
CA MET A 390 1.35 15.75 -6.55
C MET A 390 1.64 14.47 -5.78
N LEU A 391 1.09 13.33 -6.22
CA LEU A 391 1.24 12.05 -5.53
C LEU A 391 2.65 11.47 -5.69
N LEU A 392 3.13 11.34 -6.92
CA LEU A 392 4.37 10.62 -7.20
C LEU A 392 5.64 11.41 -6.88
N LEU A 393 5.54 12.74 -6.77
CA LEU A 393 6.66 13.58 -6.38
C LEU A 393 6.56 14.11 -4.94
N SER A 394 5.56 13.70 -4.16
CA SER A 394 5.43 14.09 -2.74
C SER A 394 6.43 13.36 -1.85
N PRO A 395 6.92 14.00 -0.75
CA PRO A 395 7.55 13.30 0.36
C PRO A 395 6.62 12.30 1.03
N GLY A 396 7.18 11.23 1.60
CA GLY A 396 6.44 10.09 2.11
C GLY A 396 6.13 9.07 1.01
N GLN A 397 5.39 8.03 1.33
CA GLN A 397 4.96 6.99 0.38
C GLN A 397 3.83 7.49 -0.52
N SER A 398 3.71 6.91 -1.70
CA SER A 398 2.57 7.14 -2.61
C SER A 398 1.71 5.89 -2.71
N GLN A 399 0.39 6.03 -2.62
CA GLN A 399 -0.59 5.00 -2.91
C GLN A 399 -1.30 5.34 -4.22
N ILE A 400 -1.01 4.59 -5.27
CA ILE A 400 -1.80 4.61 -6.50
C ILE A 400 -2.99 3.70 -6.28
N TYR A 401 -4.20 4.25 -6.23
CA TYR A 401 -5.42 3.46 -6.26
C TYR A 401 -5.70 3.01 -7.69
N TYR A 402 -5.94 1.70 -7.89
CA TYR A 402 -6.08 1.13 -9.22
C TYR A 402 -7.01 1.95 -10.12
N GLY A 403 -6.47 2.32 -11.28
CA GLY A 403 -7.16 3.16 -12.24
C GLY A 403 -6.94 4.68 -12.08
N ASP A 404 -6.18 5.16 -11.08
CA ASP A 404 -5.75 6.56 -11.03
C ASP A 404 -4.87 6.88 -12.26
N GLU A 405 -3.99 5.95 -12.60
CA GLU A 405 -3.06 6.03 -13.73
C GLU A 405 -3.73 5.86 -15.11
N SER A 406 -4.97 5.41 -15.14
CA SER A 406 -5.73 5.20 -16.38
C SER A 406 -7.01 6.04 -16.47
N ASN A 407 -7.20 6.99 -15.55
CA ASN A 407 -8.42 7.79 -15.46
C ASN A 407 -9.70 6.93 -15.34
N ARG A 408 -9.62 5.77 -14.66
CA ARG A 408 -10.81 4.96 -14.38
C ARG A 408 -11.88 5.81 -13.69
N PRO A 409 -13.14 5.78 -14.14
CA PRO A 409 -14.20 6.56 -13.52
C PRO A 409 -14.40 6.22 -12.05
N LEU A 410 -14.57 7.24 -11.20
CA LEU A 410 -14.89 7.12 -9.78
C LEU A 410 -16.36 7.43 -9.49
N VAL A 411 -17.08 7.98 -10.46
CA VAL A 411 -18.52 8.25 -10.37
C VAL A 411 -19.24 7.35 -11.39
N ILE A 412 -19.98 6.38 -10.90
CA ILE A 412 -20.73 5.42 -11.72
C ILE A 412 -22.22 5.61 -11.46
N GLU A 413 -22.94 6.00 -12.50
CA GLU A 413 -24.40 6.20 -12.42
C GLU A 413 -25.11 4.94 -11.94
N GLY A 414 -26.09 5.10 -11.06
CA GLY A 414 -26.93 4.02 -10.51
C GLY A 414 -26.27 3.19 -9.42
N THR A 415 -25.08 3.59 -8.92
CA THR A 415 -24.48 3.03 -7.72
C THR A 415 -24.84 3.84 -6.47
N GLN A 416 -24.72 3.23 -5.30
CA GLN A 416 -24.94 3.90 -4.01
C GLN A 416 -23.71 3.72 -3.10
N GLY A 417 -23.44 4.74 -2.27
CA GLY A 417 -22.33 4.71 -1.33
C GLY A 417 -20.97 4.52 -2.01
N ASP A 418 -20.12 3.69 -1.42
CA ASP A 418 -18.75 3.39 -1.85
C ASP A 418 -18.66 2.52 -3.13
N ALA A 419 -19.75 1.87 -3.54
CA ALA A 419 -19.76 1.03 -4.74
C ALA A 419 -19.30 1.80 -6.00
N THR A 420 -19.54 3.12 -6.07
CA THR A 420 -19.08 3.96 -7.19
C THR A 420 -17.55 3.97 -7.34
N LEU A 421 -16.81 3.86 -6.23
CA LEU A 421 -15.35 3.85 -6.19
C LEU A 421 -14.75 2.51 -6.62
N ARG A 422 -15.57 1.44 -6.68
CA ARG A 422 -15.17 0.04 -6.79
C ARG A 422 -15.53 -0.58 -8.14
N SER A 423 -15.57 0.22 -9.23
CA SER A 423 -15.76 -0.29 -10.59
C SER A 423 -14.56 -1.14 -11.03
N VAL A 424 -14.79 -2.02 -12.01
CA VAL A 424 -13.71 -2.84 -12.60
C VAL A 424 -12.67 -1.96 -13.29
N MET A 425 -11.44 -2.45 -13.38
CA MET A 425 -10.34 -1.76 -14.06
C MET A 425 -10.64 -1.57 -15.55
N ASN A 426 -10.39 -0.39 -16.09
CA ASN A 426 -10.70 -0.01 -17.47
C ASN A 426 -9.59 -0.44 -18.45
N TRP A 427 -9.30 -1.75 -18.52
CA TRP A 427 -8.25 -2.30 -19.39
C TRP A 427 -8.45 -1.97 -20.87
N ASP A 428 -9.69 -1.94 -21.34
CA ASP A 428 -10.02 -1.64 -22.74
C ASP A 428 -9.62 -0.21 -23.12
N ASP A 429 -9.81 0.76 -22.22
CA ASP A 429 -9.38 2.14 -22.43
C ASP A 429 -7.87 2.26 -22.50
N ILE A 430 -7.14 1.52 -21.62
CA ILE A 430 -5.67 1.45 -21.65
C ILE A 430 -5.19 0.95 -23.02
N ASN A 431 -5.86 -0.03 -23.58
CA ASN A 431 -5.46 -0.64 -24.85
C ASN A 431 -5.86 0.18 -26.08
N SER A 432 -6.95 0.93 -26.03
CA SER A 432 -7.57 1.56 -27.22
C SER A 432 -7.58 3.08 -27.22
N SER A 433 -7.52 3.75 -26.05
CA SER A 433 -7.64 5.21 -25.97
C SER A 433 -6.27 5.92 -25.96
N PRO A 434 -5.91 6.70 -27.01
CA PRO A 434 -4.68 7.48 -26.99
C PRO A 434 -4.60 8.51 -25.87
N ALA A 435 -5.73 8.99 -25.36
CA ALA A 435 -5.77 9.91 -24.22
C ALA A 435 -5.37 9.22 -22.93
N VAL A 436 -5.93 8.02 -22.67
CA VAL A 436 -5.58 7.19 -21.52
C VAL A 436 -4.11 6.74 -21.59
N GLN A 437 -3.64 6.35 -22.77
CA GLN A 437 -2.23 5.95 -22.98
C GLN A 437 -1.25 7.10 -22.66
N ARG A 438 -1.52 8.34 -23.11
CA ARG A 438 -0.69 9.50 -22.75
C ARG A 438 -0.73 9.83 -21.27
N HIS A 439 -1.89 9.65 -20.63
CA HIS A 439 -2.05 9.82 -19.21
C HIS A 439 -1.21 8.78 -18.45
N LEU A 440 -1.36 7.51 -18.80
CA LEU A 440 -0.59 6.38 -18.24
C LEU A 440 0.93 6.58 -18.42
N GLU A 441 1.37 7.02 -19.61
CA GLU A 441 2.79 7.32 -19.88
C GLU A 441 3.36 8.36 -18.91
N HIS A 442 2.59 9.39 -18.56
CA HIS A 442 2.99 10.39 -17.58
C HIS A 442 3.20 9.77 -16.19
N TRP A 443 2.25 8.97 -15.72
CA TRP A 443 2.36 8.23 -14.45
C TRP A 443 3.57 7.29 -14.45
N GLN A 444 3.79 6.57 -15.53
CA GLN A 444 4.93 5.66 -15.69
C GLN A 444 6.27 6.41 -15.59
N LYS A 445 6.42 7.54 -16.27
CA LYS A 445 7.66 8.35 -16.22
C LYS A 445 7.96 8.84 -14.80
N LEU A 446 6.95 9.35 -14.10
CA LEU A 446 7.11 9.80 -12.71
C LEU A 446 7.37 8.63 -11.75
N GLY A 447 6.62 7.54 -11.87
CA GLY A 447 6.82 6.35 -11.03
C GLY A 447 8.18 5.70 -11.23
N GLN A 448 8.65 5.60 -12.48
CA GLN A 448 10.00 5.13 -12.78
C GLN A 448 11.09 6.03 -12.20
N PHE A 449 10.90 7.34 -12.24
CA PHE A 449 11.81 8.29 -11.63
C PHE A 449 11.83 8.11 -10.11
N ARG A 450 10.65 8.06 -9.47
CA ARG A 450 10.53 7.79 -8.02
C ARG A 450 11.21 6.47 -7.62
N LYS A 451 10.98 5.37 -8.37
CA LYS A 451 11.59 4.04 -8.09
C LYS A 451 13.12 4.11 -8.03
N ARG A 452 13.74 4.94 -8.89
CA ARG A 452 15.21 5.09 -8.95
C ARG A 452 15.77 6.06 -7.91
N HIS A 453 14.95 6.96 -7.37
CA HIS A 453 15.38 8.07 -6.53
C HIS A 453 14.73 8.06 -5.16
N PRO A 454 15.32 7.39 -4.15
CA PRO A 454 14.89 7.48 -2.76
C PRO A 454 14.74 8.93 -2.26
N ALA A 455 15.47 9.87 -2.84
CA ALA A 455 15.36 11.30 -2.56
C ALA A 455 13.94 11.85 -2.71
N ILE A 456 13.09 11.25 -3.55
CA ILE A 456 11.73 11.75 -3.79
C ILE A 456 10.86 11.60 -2.54
N GLY A 457 10.80 10.43 -1.95
CA GLY A 457 9.97 10.16 -0.77
C GLY A 457 10.66 10.41 0.56
N ALA A 458 11.97 10.07 0.64
CA ALA A 458 12.76 10.09 1.88
C ALA A 458 13.72 11.27 1.99
N GLY A 459 13.82 12.12 0.97
CA GLY A 459 14.80 13.19 0.93
C GLY A 459 14.29 14.53 1.45
N ILE A 460 15.26 15.42 1.74
CA ILE A 460 14.99 16.80 2.16
C ILE A 460 14.65 17.63 0.94
N HIS A 461 13.52 18.34 1.00
CA HIS A 461 13.04 19.23 -0.04
C HIS A 461 13.66 20.63 0.08
N ARG A 462 13.97 21.24 -1.08
CA ARG A 462 14.41 22.64 -1.17
C ARG A 462 13.90 23.27 -2.45
N GLN A 463 13.16 24.37 -2.34
CA GLN A 463 12.77 25.19 -3.48
C GLN A 463 14.01 25.87 -4.08
N ILE A 464 14.12 25.86 -5.42
CA ILE A 464 15.15 26.58 -6.17
C ILE A 464 14.54 27.83 -6.81
N SER A 465 13.37 27.69 -7.44
CA SER A 465 12.63 28.78 -8.09
C SER A 465 11.13 28.63 -7.88
N ALA A 466 10.44 29.74 -7.70
CA ALA A 466 8.99 29.77 -7.57
C ALA A 466 8.28 29.86 -8.94
N SER A 467 8.90 30.49 -9.93
CA SER A 467 8.32 30.65 -11.27
C SER A 467 9.43 30.74 -12.34
N PRO A 468 9.55 29.73 -13.21
CA PRO A 468 8.85 28.45 -13.16
C PRO A 468 9.21 27.67 -11.88
N TYR A 469 8.31 26.77 -11.45
CA TYR A 469 8.53 26.04 -10.21
C TYR A 469 9.63 24.97 -10.38
N VAL A 470 10.71 25.16 -9.64
CA VAL A 470 11.88 24.24 -9.63
C VAL A 470 12.28 23.95 -8.20
N PHE A 471 12.53 22.69 -7.91
CA PHE A 471 12.98 22.24 -6.58
C PHE A 471 14.02 21.13 -6.68
N SER A 472 14.73 20.90 -5.59
CA SER A 472 15.65 19.78 -5.42
C SER A 472 15.21 18.87 -4.28
N ARG A 473 15.63 17.61 -4.35
CA ARG A 473 15.59 16.66 -3.26
C ARG A 473 16.94 15.98 -3.09
N GLY A 474 17.33 15.80 -1.83
CA GLY A 474 18.56 15.11 -1.47
C GLY A 474 18.34 14.07 -0.39
N TYR A 475 18.84 12.85 -0.59
CA TYR A 475 18.78 11.74 0.36
C TYR A 475 20.18 11.18 0.59
N LYS A 476 20.52 10.93 1.85
CA LYS A 476 21.80 10.31 2.24
C LYS A 476 21.55 9.20 3.24
N ASN A 477 22.12 8.02 2.96
CA ASN A 477 22.10 6.89 3.88
C ASN A 477 23.49 6.23 3.87
N GLY A 478 24.26 6.43 4.91
CA GLY A 478 25.65 6.00 4.96
C GLY A 478 26.47 6.60 3.82
N LYS A 479 26.98 5.74 2.92
CA LYS A 479 27.74 6.17 1.73
C LYS A 479 26.85 6.41 0.51
N TYR A 480 25.58 6.00 0.53
CA TYR A 480 24.65 6.23 -0.57
C TYR A 480 24.18 7.69 -0.54
N LEU A 481 24.28 8.35 -1.69
CA LEU A 481 23.84 9.72 -1.89
C LEU A 481 23.02 9.80 -3.17
N ASP A 482 21.80 10.34 -3.05
CA ASP A 482 20.90 10.58 -4.16
C ASP A 482 20.46 12.04 -4.17
N ARG A 483 20.51 12.67 -5.34
CA ARG A 483 20.13 14.07 -5.56
C ARG A 483 19.44 14.22 -6.90
N VAL A 484 18.36 15.00 -6.90
CA VAL A 484 17.58 15.30 -8.10
C VAL A 484 17.19 16.78 -8.12
N VAL A 485 16.97 17.31 -9.33
CA VAL A 485 16.33 18.60 -9.55
C VAL A 485 15.12 18.40 -10.46
N ILE A 486 13.99 18.97 -10.08
CA ILE A 486 12.71 18.79 -10.75
C ILE A 486 12.11 20.14 -11.10
N GLY A 487 11.70 20.31 -12.35
CA GLY A 487 10.93 21.46 -12.84
C GLY A 487 9.53 21.01 -13.26
N LEU A 488 8.51 21.67 -12.74
CA LEU A 488 7.10 21.44 -13.09
C LEU A 488 6.49 22.68 -13.73
N GLU A 489 5.53 22.45 -14.63
CA GLU A 489 4.83 23.52 -15.36
C GLU A 489 5.79 24.46 -16.08
N MET A 490 6.88 23.89 -16.59
CA MET A 490 7.93 24.61 -17.31
C MET A 490 7.43 25.04 -18.70
N PRO A 491 7.94 26.13 -19.24
CA PRO A 491 7.64 26.53 -20.63
C PRO A 491 8.11 25.46 -21.61
N ILE A 492 7.36 25.27 -22.70
CA ILE A 492 7.75 24.38 -23.79
C ILE A 492 8.95 24.95 -24.54
N GLY A 493 9.87 24.11 -25.00
CA GLY A 493 11.07 24.50 -25.72
C GLY A 493 12.32 24.55 -24.82
N ARG A 494 13.13 25.59 -24.94
CA ARG A 494 14.37 25.77 -24.18
C ARG A 494 14.04 26.16 -22.73
N LYS A 495 14.60 25.40 -21.80
CA LYS A 495 14.50 25.61 -20.35
C LYS A 495 15.89 25.70 -19.76
N GLU A 496 16.08 26.62 -18.83
CA GLU A 496 17.30 26.76 -18.06
C GLU A 496 16.98 26.67 -16.58
N LEU A 497 17.66 25.75 -15.87
CA LEU A 497 17.47 25.48 -14.46
C LEU A 497 18.79 25.79 -13.73
N ASP A 498 18.73 26.60 -12.69
CA ASP A 498 19.83 26.71 -11.74
C ASP A 498 19.97 25.38 -10.97
N VAL A 499 21.13 24.76 -11.08
CA VAL A 499 21.47 23.48 -10.42
C VAL A 499 22.75 23.60 -9.58
N SER A 500 23.29 24.81 -9.44
CA SER A 500 24.56 25.09 -8.78
C SER A 500 24.65 24.60 -7.34
N SER A 501 23.53 24.63 -6.60
CA SER A 501 23.44 24.14 -5.22
C SER A 501 23.37 22.61 -5.10
N VAL A 502 23.20 21.87 -6.21
CA VAL A 502 22.94 20.44 -6.24
C VAL A 502 24.03 19.66 -6.98
N PHE A 503 24.45 20.16 -8.15
CA PHE A 503 25.39 19.49 -9.04
C PHE A 503 26.60 20.38 -9.35
N ALA A 504 27.77 19.77 -9.34
CA ALA A 504 29.01 20.46 -9.64
C ALA A 504 29.12 20.82 -11.13
N GLU A 505 29.94 21.86 -11.44
CA GLU A 505 30.30 22.24 -12.80
C GLU A 505 30.84 21.06 -13.59
N GLY A 506 30.44 20.92 -14.85
CA GLY A 506 30.84 19.84 -15.73
C GLY A 506 30.08 18.51 -15.50
N THR A 507 29.19 18.42 -14.51
CA THR A 507 28.38 17.22 -14.31
C THR A 507 27.47 16.97 -15.49
N ILE A 508 27.44 15.73 -16.01
CA ILE A 508 26.51 15.32 -17.06
C ILE A 508 25.20 14.87 -16.42
N LEU A 509 24.12 15.53 -16.78
CA LEU A 509 22.77 15.26 -16.31
C LEU A 509 21.91 14.70 -17.44
N ARG A 510 20.94 13.87 -17.06
CA ARG A 510 19.87 13.42 -17.93
C ARG A 510 18.54 13.95 -17.42
N ASP A 511 17.72 14.49 -18.31
CA ASP A 511 16.30 14.67 -18.06
C ASP A 511 15.58 13.34 -18.29
N ALA A 512 15.22 12.67 -17.22
CA ALA A 512 14.58 11.35 -17.27
C ALA A 512 13.18 11.41 -17.93
N TYR A 513 12.54 12.59 -17.96
CA TYR A 513 11.24 12.75 -18.57
C TYR A 513 11.30 12.79 -20.09
N SER A 514 12.23 13.53 -20.68
CA SER A 514 12.41 13.65 -22.14
C SER A 514 13.49 12.71 -22.71
N GLY A 515 14.33 12.12 -21.85
CA GLY A 515 15.49 11.32 -22.24
C GLY A 515 16.71 12.13 -22.68
N LYS A 516 16.64 13.46 -22.70
CA LYS A 516 17.72 14.33 -23.16
C LYS A 516 18.81 14.50 -22.12
N GLN A 517 20.04 14.73 -22.58
CA GLN A 517 21.20 15.00 -21.72
C GLN A 517 21.63 16.45 -21.82
N THR A 518 22.28 16.93 -20.77
CA THR A 518 22.90 18.25 -20.69
C THR A 518 24.12 18.20 -19.77
N THR A 519 25.01 19.15 -19.89
CA THR A 519 26.14 19.36 -18.98
C THR A 519 25.89 20.62 -18.15
N VAL A 520 26.24 20.58 -16.86
CA VAL A 520 26.20 21.78 -16.01
C VAL A 520 27.26 22.76 -16.48
N VAL A 521 26.83 23.96 -16.88
CA VAL A 521 27.70 25.04 -17.31
C VAL A 521 27.30 26.34 -16.61
N ASN A 522 28.25 27.01 -15.97
CA ASN A 522 28.00 28.19 -15.13
C ASN A 522 26.88 27.96 -14.08
N GLY A 523 26.85 26.78 -13.49
CA GLY A 523 25.86 26.37 -12.49
C GLY A 523 24.47 26.09 -13.05
N SER A 524 24.27 26.14 -14.37
CA SER A 524 22.96 25.93 -15.02
C SER A 524 22.91 24.63 -15.84
N ALA A 525 21.73 24.03 -15.91
CA ALA A 525 21.39 22.94 -16.83
C ALA A 525 20.37 23.42 -17.87
N VAL A 526 20.67 23.22 -19.16
CA VAL A 526 19.80 23.65 -20.26
C VAL A 526 19.20 22.45 -20.96
N ILE A 527 17.86 22.35 -20.96
CA ILE A 527 17.10 21.31 -21.66
C ILE A 527 16.17 21.95 -22.69
N ASN A 528 16.15 21.41 -23.90
CA ASN A 528 15.19 21.80 -24.94
C ASN A 528 14.26 20.63 -25.24
N SER A 529 13.03 20.67 -24.75
CA SER A 529 12.05 19.58 -24.90
C SER A 529 10.63 20.10 -25.09
N GLY A 530 9.78 19.30 -25.75
CA GLY A 530 8.34 19.55 -25.92
C GLY A 530 7.49 19.27 -24.69
N PHE A 531 8.10 19.07 -23.52
CA PHE A 531 7.41 18.75 -22.27
C PHE A 531 7.53 19.91 -21.27
N ASP A 532 6.54 20.03 -20.41
CA ASP A 532 6.47 20.99 -19.31
C ASP A 532 7.03 20.44 -17.98
N THR A 533 7.52 19.22 -17.99
CA THR A 533 8.14 18.53 -16.84
C THR A 533 9.60 18.23 -17.16
N VAL A 534 10.48 18.49 -16.20
CA VAL A 534 11.91 18.16 -16.24
C VAL A 534 12.28 17.38 -15.00
N LEU A 535 12.95 16.24 -15.18
CA LEU A 535 13.38 15.34 -14.10
C LEU A 535 14.89 15.10 -14.23
N LEU A 536 15.72 15.96 -13.62
CA LEU A 536 17.18 15.88 -13.73
C LEU A 536 17.77 14.87 -12.74
N GLU A 537 18.53 13.94 -13.28
CA GLU A 537 19.34 12.95 -12.57
C GLU A 537 20.77 12.94 -13.13
N MET A 538 21.76 12.53 -12.32
CA MET A 538 23.11 12.30 -12.86
C MET A 538 23.10 11.09 -13.80
N THR A 539 23.80 11.18 -14.91
CA THR A 539 24.08 10.01 -15.74
C THR A 539 25.01 9.06 -14.98
N LYS A 540 24.65 7.78 -14.92
CA LYS A 540 25.50 6.72 -14.30
C LYS A 540 26.65 6.38 -15.21
#